data_51d6b767679e6a76af84448010e8bff4
#
_entry.id   51d6b767679e6a76af84448010e8bff4
#
_cell.length_a   1.000
_cell.length_b   1.000
_cell.length_c   1.000
_cell.angle_alpha   90.00
_cell.angle_beta   90.00
_cell.angle_gamma   90.00
#
_symmetry.space_group_name_H-M   'P 1'
#
loop_
_entity.id
_entity.type
_entity.pdbx_description
1 polymer ?
#
loop_
_entity_poly.entity_id
_entity_poly.type
_entity_poly.pdbx_seq_one_letter_code
_entity_poly.pdbx_strand_id
1 'polypeptide(L)'
;GTVFVYEGAPDHPQPDRLWELIDRHDLTVFGVSPTAIRAIRKHGEGWLAGHDRSSLRLLGSTGEPWDPESWLWFYENVGNGECPVINVSGGTEIMGCFLMPMPIQSLKPCTLGGPGLGMAVDVVDEDGGSVADTHERGYLVARDSCPSMTKSLWSGDERYLGEYWSRWDD
;
A
#
# COMPACT_ATOMS: atom_id res chain seq x y z
N GLY A 1 -13.06 -8.99 -11.60
CA GLY A 1 -13.60 -7.80 -10.94
C GLY A 1 -13.64 -6.62 -11.88
N THR A 2 -14.34 -5.56 -11.50
CA THR A 2 -14.39 -4.30 -12.24
C THR A 2 -13.45 -3.30 -11.60
N VAL A 3 -12.61 -2.62 -12.39
CA VAL A 3 -11.75 -1.54 -11.92
C VAL A 3 -12.45 -0.22 -12.20
N PHE A 4 -12.66 0.57 -11.16
CA PHE A 4 -13.13 1.94 -11.27
C PHE A 4 -11.93 2.89 -11.26
N VAL A 5 -11.80 3.69 -12.30
CA VAL A 5 -10.70 4.65 -12.45
C VAL A 5 -11.29 6.05 -12.43
N TYR A 6 -10.78 6.88 -11.53
CA TYR A 6 -11.14 8.29 -11.45
C TYR A 6 -9.93 9.16 -11.80
N GLU A 7 -10.14 10.06 -12.76
CA GLU A 7 -9.16 11.08 -13.14
C GLU A 7 -9.64 12.43 -12.64
N GLY A 8 -8.89 13.03 -11.72
CA GLY A 8 -9.22 14.32 -11.13
C GLY A 8 -8.65 14.48 -9.73
N ALA A 9 -8.73 15.69 -9.20
CA ALA A 9 -8.35 15.95 -7.82
C ALA A 9 -9.33 15.27 -6.84
N PRO A 10 -8.84 14.66 -5.76
CA PRO A 10 -9.68 13.88 -4.84
C PRO A 10 -10.68 14.73 -4.05
N ASP A 11 -10.47 16.04 -4.01
CA ASP A 11 -11.27 17.04 -3.29
C ASP A 11 -11.99 18.04 -4.21
N HIS A 12 -12.08 17.73 -5.52
CA HIS A 12 -12.74 18.59 -6.49
C HIS A 12 -13.93 17.86 -7.16
N PRO A 13 -15.10 18.51 -7.36
CA PRO A 13 -15.45 19.92 -7.08
C PRO A 13 -15.70 20.21 -5.59
N GLN A 14 -15.86 19.20 -4.75
CA GLN A 14 -16.07 19.32 -3.31
C GLN A 14 -15.20 18.29 -2.57
N PRO A 15 -14.86 18.50 -1.29
CA PRO A 15 -14.05 17.58 -0.49
C PRO A 15 -14.64 16.18 -0.26
N ASP A 16 -15.93 16.00 -0.53
CA ASP A 16 -16.63 14.72 -0.45
C ASP A 16 -16.53 13.85 -1.72
N ARG A 17 -15.82 14.34 -2.73
CA ARG A 17 -15.78 13.72 -4.07
C ARG A 17 -15.53 12.22 -4.06
N LEU A 18 -14.59 11.75 -3.26
CA LEU A 18 -14.28 10.31 -3.17
C LEU A 18 -15.40 9.53 -2.48
N TRP A 19 -16.04 10.11 -1.50
CA TRP A 19 -17.15 9.50 -0.77
C TRP A 19 -18.40 9.40 -1.64
N GLU A 20 -18.68 10.44 -2.43
CA GLU A 20 -19.72 10.42 -3.46
C GLU A 20 -19.50 9.30 -4.48
N LEU A 21 -18.26 9.09 -4.92
CA LEU A 21 -17.95 8.02 -5.87
C LEU A 21 -18.13 6.62 -5.27
N ILE A 22 -17.75 6.44 -4.01
CA ILE A 22 -17.96 5.16 -3.29
C ILE A 22 -19.46 4.85 -3.19
N ASP A 23 -20.25 5.79 -2.70
CA ASP A 23 -21.69 5.71 -2.55
C ASP A 23 -22.37 5.43 -3.91
N ARG A 24 -22.13 6.30 -4.88
CA ARG A 24 -22.77 6.25 -6.20
C ARG A 24 -22.52 4.96 -6.98
N HIS A 25 -21.36 4.35 -6.81
CA HIS A 25 -20.91 3.19 -7.59
C HIS A 25 -20.79 1.91 -6.77
N ASP A 26 -21.25 1.89 -5.54
CA ASP A 26 -21.18 0.74 -4.63
C ASP A 26 -19.76 0.12 -4.61
N LEU A 27 -18.75 0.96 -4.46
CA LEU A 27 -17.36 0.49 -4.51
C LEU A 27 -17.06 -0.40 -3.30
N THR A 28 -16.50 -1.57 -3.55
CA THR A 28 -16.22 -2.56 -2.51
C THR A 28 -14.78 -2.53 -2.00
N VAL A 29 -13.88 -1.97 -2.80
CA VAL A 29 -12.46 -1.78 -2.45
C VAL A 29 -12.09 -0.35 -2.78
N PHE A 30 -11.51 0.35 -1.81
CA PHE A 30 -11.02 1.72 -1.99
C PHE A 30 -9.53 1.79 -1.75
N GLY A 31 -8.76 2.08 -2.82
CA GLY A 31 -7.31 2.23 -2.79
C GLY A 31 -6.89 3.69 -2.88
N VAL A 32 -6.05 4.15 -1.96
CA VAL A 32 -5.63 5.55 -1.87
C VAL A 32 -4.25 5.70 -1.22
N SER A 33 -3.50 6.74 -1.58
CA SER A 33 -2.23 7.04 -0.91
C SER A 33 -2.44 7.70 0.46
N PRO A 34 -1.53 7.52 1.42
CA PRO A 34 -1.55 8.22 2.70
C PRO A 34 -1.60 9.74 2.56
N THR A 35 -0.86 10.31 1.60
CA THR A 35 -0.89 11.76 1.32
C THR A 35 -2.27 12.26 0.92
N ALA A 36 -3.01 11.53 0.09
CA ALA A 36 -4.37 11.91 -0.28
C ALA A 36 -5.30 11.93 0.94
N ILE A 37 -5.21 10.93 1.81
CA ILE A 37 -6.00 10.90 3.06
C ILE A 37 -5.62 12.05 3.98
N ARG A 38 -4.33 12.33 4.18
CA ARG A 38 -3.89 13.50 4.96
C ARG A 38 -4.42 14.84 4.40
N ALA A 39 -4.49 14.96 3.09
CA ALA A 39 -5.03 16.15 2.43
C ALA A 39 -6.54 16.30 2.65
N ILE A 40 -7.30 15.23 2.40
CA ILE A 40 -8.77 15.24 2.54
C ILE A 40 -9.18 15.44 4.00
N ARG A 41 -8.51 14.82 4.95
CA ARG A 41 -8.77 14.94 6.38
C ARG A 41 -8.75 16.40 6.88
N LYS A 42 -7.95 17.27 6.25
CA LYS A 42 -7.88 18.70 6.58
C LYS A 42 -9.20 19.45 6.37
N HIS A 43 -10.08 18.91 5.53
CA HIS A 43 -11.40 19.52 5.27
C HIS A 43 -12.42 19.21 6.37
N GLY A 44 -12.09 18.27 7.29
CA GLY A 44 -12.94 17.87 8.41
C GLY A 44 -13.90 16.72 8.07
N GLU A 45 -14.45 16.12 9.13
CA GLU A 45 -15.27 14.90 9.03
C GLU A 45 -16.68 15.15 8.47
N GLY A 46 -17.14 16.39 8.51
CA GLY A 46 -18.47 16.73 7.97
C GLY A 46 -18.71 16.35 6.52
N TRP A 47 -17.63 16.25 5.74
CA TRP A 47 -17.70 15.84 4.33
C TRP A 47 -17.90 14.34 4.11
N LEU A 48 -17.75 13.52 5.16
CA LEU A 48 -18.10 12.10 5.12
C LEU A 48 -19.61 11.86 5.35
N ALA A 49 -20.27 12.80 6.03
CA ALA A 49 -21.68 12.70 6.33
C ALA A 49 -22.54 12.76 5.05
N GLY A 50 -23.55 11.91 4.98
CA GLY A 50 -24.49 11.90 3.85
C GLY A 50 -24.10 10.96 2.70
N HIS A 51 -22.94 10.30 2.79
CA HIS A 51 -22.50 9.30 1.81
C HIS A 51 -22.51 7.90 2.43
N ASP A 52 -23.19 6.96 1.77
CA ASP A 52 -23.17 5.56 2.17
C ASP A 52 -21.86 4.88 1.73
N ARG A 53 -21.12 4.35 2.69
CA ARG A 53 -19.88 3.60 2.44
C ARG A 53 -19.99 2.16 2.91
N SER A 54 -21.20 1.68 3.18
CA SER A 54 -21.46 0.31 3.64
C SER A 54 -21.08 -0.76 2.62
N SER A 55 -20.94 -0.38 1.35
CA SER A 55 -20.44 -1.25 0.29
C SER A 55 -18.95 -1.61 0.44
N LEU A 56 -18.17 -0.81 1.16
CA LEU A 56 -16.74 -1.05 1.36
C LEU A 56 -16.48 -2.32 2.17
N ARG A 57 -15.56 -3.12 1.70
CA ARG A 57 -15.10 -4.36 2.33
C ARG A 57 -13.60 -4.35 2.62
N LEU A 58 -12.85 -3.47 1.94
CA LEU A 58 -11.40 -3.38 2.07
C LEU A 58 -10.92 -1.98 1.73
N LEU A 59 -9.99 -1.48 2.53
CA LEU A 59 -9.24 -0.26 2.27
C LEU A 59 -7.82 -0.63 1.86
N GLY A 60 -7.35 -0.13 0.74
CA GLY A 60 -6.01 -0.36 0.21
C GLY A 60 -5.14 0.89 0.30
N SER A 61 -3.85 0.71 0.54
CA SER A 61 -2.91 1.82 0.51
C SER A 61 -1.51 1.38 0.10
N THR A 62 -0.78 2.29 -0.54
CA THR A 62 0.61 2.09 -0.94
C THR A 62 1.30 3.44 -1.21
N GLY A 63 2.60 3.37 -1.47
CA GLY A 63 3.41 4.45 -2.01
C GLY A 63 4.24 5.18 -0.97
N GLU A 64 3.82 5.23 0.27
CA GLU A 64 4.53 5.93 1.34
C GLU A 64 4.12 5.44 2.73
N PRO A 65 4.93 5.73 3.78
CA PRO A 65 4.57 5.39 5.15
C PRO A 65 3.34 6.15 5.66
N TRP A 66 2.56 5.49 6.48
CA TRP A 66 1.48 6.09 7.27
C TRP A 66 2.01 6.70 8.56
N ASP A 67 1.33 7.76 9.02
CA ASP A 67 1.32 8.15 10.41
C ASP A 67 0.13 7.50 11.15
N PRO A 68 0.25 7.18 12.46
CA PRO A 68 -0.79 6.46 13.19
C PRO A 68 -2.14 7.17 13.22
N GLU A 69 -2.13 8.49 13.31
CA GLU A 69 -3.34 9.30 13.41
C GLU A 69 -4.15 9.27 12.10
N SER A 70 -3.51 9.45 10.95
CA SER A 70 -4.18 9.36 9.66
C SER A 70 -4.61 7.94 9.31
N TRP A 71 -3.84 6.92 9.71
CA TRP A 71 -4.21 5.52 9.53
C TRP A 71 -5.47 5.17 10.33
N LEU A 72 -5.52 5.54 11.61
CA LEU A 72 -6.69 5.32 12.47
C LEU A 72 -7.90 6.07 11.96
N TRP A 73 -7.72 7.33 11.57
CA TRP A 73 -8.81 8.10 10.98
C TRP A 73 -9.38 7.43 9.73
N PHE A 74 -8.53 6.91 8.86
CA PHE A 74 -8.93 6.19 7.64
C PHE A 74 -9.70 4.92 7.97
N TYR A 75 -9.22 4.15 8.94
CA TYR A 75 -9.89 2.94 9.41
C TYR A 75 -11.26 3.25 10.05
N GLU A 76 -11.30 4.19 10.99
CA GLU A 76 -12.49 4.50 11.77
C GLU A 76 -13.55 5.23 10.97
N ASN A 77 -13.17 6.25 10.20
CA ASN A 77 -14.12 7.13 9.54
C ASN A 77 -14.48 6.69 8.12
N VAL A 78 -13.52 6.21 7.34
CA VAL A 78 -13.80 5.74 5.98
C VAL A 78 -14.26 4.29 5.99
N GLY A 79 -13.58 3.45 6.74
CA GLY A 79 -13.85 2.02 6.87
C GLY A 79 -14.88 1.65 7.94
N ASN A 80 -15.50 2.62 8.61
CA ASN A 80 -16.46 2.43 9.71
C ASN A 80 -15.94 1.54 10.86
N GLY A 81 -14.61 1.45 11.05
CA GLY A 81 -13.99 0.57 12.03
C GLY A 81 -14.09 -0.92 11.72
N GLU A 82 -14.54 -1.29 10.53
CA GLU A 82 -14.78 -2.68 10.12
C GLU A 82 -13.90 -3.11 8.93
N CYS A 83 -13.61 -2.20 7.99
CA CYS A 83 -12.83 -2.53 6.81
C CYS A 83 -11.35 -2.67 7.13
N PRO A 84 -10.71 -3.81 6.83
CA PRO A 84 -9.27 -3.94 7.00
C PRO A 84 -8.50 -2.97 6.10
N VAL A 85 -7.47 -2.34 6.66
CA VAL A 85 -6.55 -1.47 5.89
C VAL A 85 -5.36 -2.31 5.44
N ILE A 86 -5.31 -2.61 4.17
CA ILE A 86 -4.24 -3.38 3.52
C ILE A 86 -3.22 -2.39 2.95
N ASN A 87 -2.19 -2.12 3.75
CA ASN A 87 -1.08 -1.27 3.33
C ASN A 87 0.02 -2.14 2.71
N VAL A 88 0.37 -1.89 1.47
CA VAL A 88 1.30 -2.72 0.71
C VAL A 88 2.59 -1.96 0.40
N SER A 89 3.71 -2.68 0.41
CA SER A 89 4.98 -2.24 -0.13
C SER A 89 5.24 -2.97 -1.43
N GLY A 90 5.43 -2.23 -2.50
CA GLY A 90 5.69 -2.77 -3.82
C GLY A 90 6.40 -1.74 -4.69
N GLY A 91 6.61 -2.09 -5.95
CA GLY A 91 7.27 -1.21 -6.90
C GLY A 91 6.92 -1.57 -8.34
N THR A 92 7.23 -0.64 -9.23
CA THR A 92 7.03 -0.81 -10.67
C THR A 92 7.80 -2.03 -11.20
N GLU A 93 8.98 -2.28 -10.65
CA GLU A 93 9.92 -3.31 -11.10
C GLU A 93 9.45 -4.73 -10.73
N ILE A 94 8.56 -4.87 -9.77
CA ILE A 94 8.02 -6.19 -9.39
C ILE A 94 6.56 -6.39 -9.78
N MET A 95 5.86 -5.32 -10.17
CA MET A 95 4.42 -5.37 -10.51
C MET A 95 3.58 -6.13 -9.46
N GLY A 96 3.98 -6.03 -8.20
CA GLY A 96 3.43 -6.76 -7.08
C GLY A 96 3.84 -6.15 -5.75
N CYS A 97 3.68 -6.93 -4.67
CA CYS A 97 3.94 -6.46 -3.32
C CYS A 97 5.05 -7.29 -2.67
N PHE A 98 6.12 -6.64 -2.22
CA PHE A 98 7.12 -7.26 -1.35
C PHE A 98 6.51 -7.66 -0.02
N LEU A 99 5.79 -6.72 0.60
CA LEU A 99 5.10 -6.91 1.87
C LEU A 99 3.63 -6.55 1.72
N MET A 100 2.76 -7.36 2.29
CA MET A 100 1.32 -7.15 2.25
C MET A 100 0.65 -7.86 3.43
N PRO A 101 -0.09 -7.17 4.30
CA PRO A 101 -0.89 -7.82 5.32
C PRO A 101 -2.06 -8.56 4.68
N MET A 102 -2.44 -9.69 5.26
CA MET A 102 -3.60 -10.44 4.83
C MET A 102 -4.83 -10.06 5.65
N PRO A 103 -6.04 -9.95 5.06
CA PRO A 103 -7.26 -9.60 5.79
C PRO A 103 -7.63 -10.58 6.91
N ILE A 104 -7.09 -11.79 6.88
CA ILE A 104 -7.30 -12.87 7.87
C ILE A 104 -6.32 -12.81 9.04
N GLN A 105 -5.38 -11.87 9.04
CA GLN A 105 -4.38 -11.69 10.09
C GLN A 105 -4.73 -10.49 10.97
N SER A 106 -4.17 -10.46 12.17
CA SER A 106 -4.22 -9.25 13.00
C SER A 106 -3.46 -8.13 12.32
N LEU A 107 -4.13 -7.01 12.09
CA LEU A 107 -3.54 -5.83 11.47
C LEU A 107 -3.09 -4.85 12.55
N LYS A 108 -1.89 -4.33 12.38
CA LYS A 108 -1.34 -3.28 13.24
C LYS A 108 -1.22 -1.98 12.43
N PRO A 109 -1.67 -0.83 12.97
CA PRO A 109 -1.52 0.46 12.31
C PRO A 109 -0.10 0.72 11.82
N CYS A 110 0.03 1.27 10.62
CA CYS A 110 1.29 1.68 9.99
C CYS A 110 2.28 0.54 9.69
N THR A 111 1.84 -0.72 9.73
CA THR A 111 2.68 -1.87 9.38
C THR A 111 2.32 -2.44 8.01
N LEU A 112 3.28 -3.18 7.43
CA LEU A 112 3.13 -3.84 6.14
C LEU A 112 2.83 -5.34 6.26
N GLY A 113 2.66 -5.84 7.50
CA GLY A 113 2.41 -7.25 7.75
C GLY A 113 3.62 -8.13 7.42
N GLY A 114 3.40 -9.14 6.61
CA GLY A 114 4.42 -10.10 6.20
C GLY A 114 4.68 -10.10 4.69
N PRO A 115 5.46 -11.08 4.20
CA PRO A 115 5.72 -11.25 2.78
C PRO A 115 4.44 -11.33 1.95
N GLY A 116 4.46 -10.67 0.79
CA GLY A 116 3.43 -10.83 -0.22
C GLY A 116 3.37 -12.28 -0.73
N LEU A 117 2.22 -12.68 -1.29
CA LEU A 117 2.06 -14.05 -1.80
C LEU A 117 3.08 -14.33 -2.91
N GLY A 118 3.87 -15.40 -2.72
CA GLY A 118 4.89 -15.81 -3.66
C GLY A 118 6.18 -14.98 -3.61
N MET A 119 6.35 -14.13 -2.59
CA MET A 119 7.54 -13.31 -2.41
C MET A 119 8.45 -13.93 -1.33
N ALA A 120 9.69 -14.24 -1.71
CA ALA A 120 10.76 -14.62 -0.78
C ALA A 120 11.50 -13.34 -0.38
N VAL A 121 11.02 -12.64 0.63
CA VAL A 121 11.62 -11.40 1.13
C VAL A 121 12.34 -11.60 2.45
N ASP A 122 13.34 -10.78 2.68
CA ASP A 122 14.10 -10.72 3.92
C ASP A 122 14.46 -9.27 4.25
N VAL A 123 14.89 -9.04 5.47
CA VAL A 123 15.52 -7.78 5.90
C VAL A 123 16.96 -8.07 6.27
N VAL A 124 17.90 -7.42 5.59
CA VAL A 124 19.32 -7.72 5.74
C VAL A 124 20.09 -6.49 6.20
N ASP A 125 21.19 -6.71 6.92
CA ASP A 125 22.15 -5.67 7.29
C ASP A 125 23.03 -5.23 6.10
N GLU A 126 24.07 -4.45 6.39
CA GLU A 126 25.00 -3.96 5.37
C GLU A 126 25.86 -5.09 4.76
N ASP A 127 26.07 -6.17 5.50
CA ASP A 127 26.86 -7.32 5.08
C ASP A 127 25.99 -8.42 4.40
N GLY A 128 24.69 -8.21 4.28
CA GLY A 128 23.73 -9.17 3.68
C GLY A 128 23.21 -10.21 4.66
N GLY A 129 23.58 -10.14 5.94
CA GLY A 129 23.06 -11.01 7.00
C GLY A 129 21.60 -10.71 7.34
N SER A 130 20.77 -11.74 7.55
CA SER A 130 19.37 -11.55 7.93
C SER A 130 19.24 -10.95 9.33
N VAL A 131 18.42 -9.90 9.44
CA VAL A 131 18.06 -9.22 10.69
C VAL A 131 16.55 -9.21 10.93
N ALA A 132 15.80 -10.00 10.17
CA ALA A 132 14.34 -10.01 10.22
C ALA A 132 13.77 -10.29 11.63
N ASP A 133 14.45 -11.13 12.42
CA ASP A 133 14.02 -11.51 13.76
C ASP A 133 14.68 -10.71 14.89
N THR A 134 15.55 -9.75 14.56
CA THR A 134 16.34 -8.99 15.54
C THR A 134 15.71 -7.67 15.96
N HIS A 135 14.66 -7.21 15.26
CA HIS A 135 14.08 -5.87 15.36
C HIS A 135 15.05 -4.73 14.96
N GLU A 136 16.16 -5.04 14.34
CA GLU A 136 17.08 -4.07 13.77
C GLU A 136 16.58 -3.52 12.44
N ARG A 137 17.14 -2.39 12.06
CA ARG A 137 16.86 -1.80 10.73
C ARG A 137 17.77 -2.43 9.70
N GLY A 138 17.23 -2.67 8.52
CA GLY A 138 18.00 -3.21 7.41
C GLY A 138 17.36 -2.87 6.07
N TYR A 139 17.87 -3.50 5.04
CA TYR A 139 17.39 -3.38 3.67
C TYR A 139 16.38 -4.48 3.39
N LEU A 140 15.22 -4.09 2.86
CA LEU A 140 14.23 -5.06 2.37
C LEU A 140 14.72 -5.61 1.03
N VAL A 141 14.93 -6.91 0.96
CA VAL A 141 15.44 -7.60 -0.24
C VAL A 141 14.51 -8.72 -0.67
N ALA A 142 14.51 -9.04 -1.97
CA ALA A 142 13.95 -10.27 -2.50
C ALA A 142 15.09 -11.30 -2.63
N ARG A 143 14.98 -12.41 -1.90
CA ARG A 143 15.97 -13.51 -1.94
C ARG A 143 15.85 -14.36 -3.21
N ASP A 144 14.66 -14.42 -3.79
CA ASP A 144 14.37 -15.15 -5.00
C ASP A 144 13.56 -14.33 -5.99
N SER A 145 13.64 -14.71 -7.26
CA SER A 145 12.80 -14.12 -8.29
C SER A 145 11.33 -14.49 -8.11
N CYS A 146 10.44 -13.59 -8.50
CA CYS A 146 9.01 -13.86 -8.55
C CYS A 146 8.47 -13.68 -9.99
N PRO A 147 7.31 -14.29 -10.32
CA PRO A 147 6.76 -14.24 -11.67
C PRO A 147 6.51 -12.83 -12.23
N SER A 148 6.24 -11.86 -11.36
CA SER A 148 5.96 -10.47 -11.73
C SER A 148 7.20 -9.56 -11.76
N MET A 149 8.36 -10.06 -11.33
CA MET A 149 9.60 -9.28 -11.32
C MET A 149 10.05 -8.95 -12.74
N THR A 150 10.47 -7.71 -12.96
CA THR A 150 11.02 -7.30 -14.24
C THR A 150 12.28 -8.12 -14.59
N LYS A 151 12.49 -8.36 -15.87
CA LYS A 151 13.66 -9.10 -16.36
C LYS A 151 14.79 -8.18 -16.82
N SER A 152 14.46 -6.92 -17.07
CA SER A 152 15.39 -5.91 -17.56
C SER A 152 14.79 -4.52 -17.45
N LEU A 153 15.59 -3.49 -17.70
CA LEU A 153 15.15 -2.12 -17.88
C LEU A 153 15.26 -1.73 -19.36
N TRP A 154 14.48 -0.72 -19.78
CA TRP A 154 14.55 -0.18 -21.14
C TRP A 154 15.97 0.27 -21.52
N SER A 155 16.74 0.73 -20.55
CA SER A 155 18.13 1.18 -20.72
C SER A 155 19.16 0.06 -20.83
N GLY A 156 18.75 -1.20 -20.72
CA GLY A 156 19.60 -2.39 -20.87
C GLY A 156 19.87 -3.17 -19.59
N ASP A 157 20.40 -4.37 -19.77
CA ASP A 157 20.62 -5.34 -18.69
C ASP A 157 21.73 -4.90 -17.72
N GLU A 158 22.78 -4.22 -18.22
CA GLU A 158 23.87 -3.73 -17.35
C GLU A 158 23.35 -2.80 -16.26
N ARG A 159 22.44 -1.89 -16.60
CA ARG A 159 21.84 -1.01 -15.62
C ARG A 159 20.94 -1.78 -14.64
N TYR A 160 20.18 -2.75 -15.13
CA TYR A 160 19.35 -3.58 -14.27
C TYR A 160 20.16 -4.37 -13.25
N LEU A 161 21.22 -5.02 -13.70
CA LEU A 161 22.12 -5.77 -12.83
C LEU A 161 22.84 -4.84 -11.84
N GLY A 162 23.33 -3.71 -12.31
CA GLY A 162 24.03 -2.73 -11.46
C GLY A 162 23.16 -2.11 -10.36
N GLU A 163 21.87 -1.86 -10.63
CA GLU A 163 20.97 -1.21 -9.66
C GLU A 163 20.36 -2.19 -8.64
N TYR A 164 20.07 -3.43 -9.06
CA TYR A 164 19.28 -4.35 -8.25
C TYR A 164 20.04 -5.60 -7.79
N TRP A 165 21.18 -5.96 -8.39
CA TRP A 165 21.83 -7.25 -8.16
C TRP A 165 23.32 -7.15 -7.79
N SER A 166 23.87 -5.94 -7.65
CA SER A 166 25.32 -5.76 -7.44
C SER A 166 25.72 -5.48 -6.00
N ARG A 167 24.77 -5.39 -5.07
CA ARG A 167 25.09 -4.93 -3.72
C ARG A 167 25.68 -6.01 -2.84
N TRP A 168 25.22 -7.23 -2.97
CA TRP A 168 25.72 -8.38 -2.23
C TRP A 168 26.06 -9.50 -3.22
N ASP A 169 27.20 -10.16 -2.97
CA ASP A 169 27.53 -11.40 -3.66
C ASP A 169 26.73 -12.55 -3.01
N ASP A 170 26.27 -13.51 -3.81
CA ASP A 170 25.53 -14.68 -3.34
C ASP A 170 26.39 -15.61 -2.45
#